data_e3ff490c070731c735a7ff61de412ca6
#
_entry.id   e3ff490c070731c735a7ff61de412ca6
#
_cell.length_a   1.000
_cell.length_b   1.000
_cell.length_c   1.000
_cell.angle_alpha   90.00
_cell.angle_beta   90.00
_cell.angle_gamma   90.00
#
_symmetry.space_group_name_H-M   'P 1'
#
loop_
_entity.id
_entity.type
_entity.pdbx_description
1 polymer ?
#
loop_
_entity_poly.entity_id
_entity_poly.type
_entity_poly.pdbx_seq_one_letter_code
_entity_poly.pdbx_strand_id
1 'polypeptide(L)'
;AAGAALAVLAGHRDAGLTYEADQDLRRLGLVATLWLYGRAERQPWTPAMRSGPFGAAPAAAGAGPLPHLVSVQSESFFDARRVFGTLKPEVLAGLDALRAEALEHGQLEVAAWGANTVRTEFAFLTGLAASALGVHRYNPYRRLRQPQPSLASHLRQRGYRTVCVHPFHASFYGRDRVMPWLGFDEFVHLDAFADAPRAGPYVADAALARYVAERLAGQGSQPLYVHVITMENYGPLHWESVDAADAAAVLDGPLAPGCADLVAYARHLRNADAMFTGLAAAMRGLSRPAGLCVYGDHVPIMAEVYRRLGEPDGRTDYLIWQAGGQGGAAPGLRRVDELAQVFLRHMGLAPPG
;
A
#
# COMPACT_ATOMS: atom_id res chain seq x y z
N ALA A 1 0.73 -33.83 23.65
CA ALA A 1 0.81 -33.17 22.34
C ALA A 1 0.16 -33.99 21.23
N ALA A 2 0.46 -35.32 21.09
CA ALA A 2 -0.11 -36.19 20.05
C ALA A 2 -1.65 -36.37 20.18
N GLY A 3 -2.20 -36.43 21.38
CA GLY A 3 -3.65 -36.57 21.60
C GLY A 3 -4.47 -35.34 21.23
N ALA A 4 -3.92 -34.13 21.41
CA ALA A 4 -4.56 -32.90 20.98
C ALA A 4 -4.60 -32.76 19.44
N ALA A 5 -3.55 -33.20 18.75
CA ALA A 5 -3.51 -33.23 17.28
C ALA A 5 -4.55 -34.19 16.70
N LEU A 6 -4.75 -35.37 17.30
CA LEU A 6 -5.75 -36.35 16.86
C LEU A 6 -7.19 -35.88 17.13
N ALA A 7 -7.46 -35.20 18.24
CA ALA A 7 -8.78 -34.62 18.54
C ALA A 7 -9.15 -33.47 17.58
N VAL A 8 -8.17 -32.67 17.17
CA VAL A 8 -8.30 -31.61 16.18
C VAL A 8 -8.54 -32.19 14.78
N LEU A 9 -7.90 -33.32 14.43
CA LEU A 9 -8.13 -34.04 13.17
C LEU A 9 -9.52 -34.69 13.12
N ALA A 10 -10.12 -35.06 14.26
CA ALA A 10 -11.39 -35.78 14.33
C ALA A 10 -12.66 -34.91 14.23
N GLY A 11 -12.57 -33.61 13.96
CA GLY A 11 -13.76 -32.90 13.53
C GLY A 11 -14.30 -31.76 14.39
N HIS A 12 -13.55 -31.25 15.36
CA HIS A 12 -13.97 -30.02 16.03
C HIS A 12 -13.90 -28.84 15.06
N ARG A 13 -15.04 -28.26 14.73
CA ARG A 13 -15.21 -27.14 13.78
C ARG A 13 -14.50 -25.84 14.22
N ASP A 14 -14.13 -25.75 15.51
CA ASP A 14 -13.45 -24.60 16.11
C ASP A 14 -12.25 -25.05 16.94
N ALA A 15 -11.13 -25.26 16.26
CA ALA A 15 -9.85 -25.47 16.94
C ALA A 15 -9.33 -24.18 17.62
N GLY A 16 -10.13 -23.13 17.67
CA GLY A 16 -9.75 -21.82 18.21
C GLY A 16 -8.56 -21.23 17.47
N LEU A 17 -8.53 -21.33 16.14
CA LEU A 17 -7.45 -20.75 15.33
C LEU A 17 -7.43 -19.24 15.48
N THR A 18 -6.26 -18.71 15.77
CA THR A 18 -6.03 -17.27 15.83
C THR A 18 -5.76 -16.67 14.45
N TYR A 19 -5.30 -17.51 13.52
CA TYR A 19 -4.72 -17.13 12.24
C TYR A 19 -3.50 -16.21 12.38
N GLU A 20 -2.86 -16.24 13.54
CA GLU A 20 -1.51 -15.75 13.79
C GLU A 20 -0.57 -16.97 13.71
N ALA A 21 0.20 -17.06 12.62
CA ALA A 21 0.96 -18.26 12.29
C ALA A 21 1.85 -18.74 13.46
N ASP A 22 2.58 -17.81 14.09
CA ASP A 22 3.48 -18.14 15.19
C ASP A 22 2.76 -18.67 16.43
N GLN A 23 1.58 -18.13 16.74
CA GLN A 23 0.79 -18.58 17.89
C GLN A 23 0.21 -19.97 17.63
N ASP A 24 -0.38 -20.17 16.44
CA ASP A 24 -0.99 -21.42 16.08
C ASP A 24 0.07 -22.53 15.89
N LEU A 25 1.24 -22.22 15.31
CA LEU A 25 2.38 -23.13 15.23
C LEU A 25 2.88 -23.60 16.59
N ARG A 26 3.05 -22.68 17.57
CA ARG A 26 3.47 -23.02 18.93
C ARG A 26 2.44 -23.89 19.64
N ARG A 27 1.15 -23.63 19.44
CA ARG A 27 0.06 -24.32 20.11
C ARG A 27 -0.25 -25.69 19.52
N LEU A 28 -0.24 -25.81 18.18
CA LEU A 28 -0.75 -26.98 17.46
C LEU A 28 0.35 -27.80 16.78
N GLY A 29 1.52 -27.19 16.55
CA GLY A 29 2.59 -27.76 15.75
C GLY A 29 2.36 -27.56 14.25
N LEU A 30 3.43 -27.76 13.46
CA LEU A 30 3.45 -27.43 12.02
C LEU A 30 2.38 -28.20 11.22
N VAL A 31 2.30 -29.51 11.39
CA VAL A 31 1.42 -30.36 10.57
C VAL A 31 -0.06 -30.04 10.80
N ALA A 32 -0.46 -29.89 12.08
CA ALA A 32 -1.83 -29.55 12.41
C ALA A 32 -2.21 -28.15 11.94
N THR A 33 -1.31 -27.18 12.10
CA THR A 33 -1.54 -25.81 11.64
C THR A 33 -1.71 -25.74 10.11
N LEU A 34 -0.81 -26.36 9.34
CA LEU A 34 -0.90 -26.39 7.88
C LEU A 34 -2.19 -27.08 7.41
N TRP A 35 -2.54 -28.19 8.02
CA TRP A 35 -3.77 -28.90 7.66
C TRP A 35 -5.03 -28.09 7.95
N LEU A 36 -5.11 -27.48 9.13
CA LEU A 36 -6.24 -26.64 9.53
C LEU A 36 -6.36 -25.37 8.69
N TYR A 37 -5.24 -24.72 8.40
CA TYR A 37 -5.21 -23.54 7.51
C TYR A 37 -5.66 -23.93 6.09
N GLY A 38 -5.15 -25.03 5.52
CA GLY A 38 -5.57 -25.52 4.22
C GLY A 38 -7.05 -25.92 4.16
N ARG A 39 -7.61 -26.42 5.29
CA ARG A 39 -9.04 -26.69 5.40
C ARG A 39 -9.85 -25.39 5.49
N ALA A 40 -9.42 -24.45 6.33
CA ALA A 40 -10.08 -23.14 6.48
C ALA A 40 -10.06 -22.34 5.17
N GLU A 41 -8.95 -22.39 4.43
CA GLU A 41 -8.83 -21.71 3.14
C GLU A 41 -9.84 -22.19 2.08
N ARG A 42 -10.33 -23.44 2.20
CA ARG A 42 -11.36 -23.98 1.30
C ARG A 42 -12.76 -23.50 1.63
N GLN A 43 -12.98 -22.93 2.82
CA GLN A 43 -14.27 -22.40 3.18
C GLN A 43 -14.61 -21.16 2.35
N PRO A 44 -15.87 -20.96 1.99
CA PRO A 44 -16.29 -19.74 1.32
C PRO A 44 -16.16 -18.53 2.26
N TRP A 45 -16.03 -17.37 1.67
CA TRP A 45 -16.07 -16.12 2.42
C TRP A 45 -17.40 -15.95 3.15
N THR A 46 -17.32 -15.59 4.41
CA THR A 46 -18.49 -15.28 5.24
C THR A 46 -19.07 -13.91 4.86
N PRO A 47 -20.32 -13.61 5.22
CA PRO A 47 -20.88 -12.27 5.06
C PRO A 47 -20.01 -11.18 5.71
N ALA A 48 -19.42 -11.44 6.89
CA ALA A 48 -18.51 -10.49 7.57
C ALA A 48 -17.27 -10.14 6.74
N MET A 49 -16.70 -11.07 5.98
CA MET A 49 -15.58 -10.84 5.07
C MET A 49 -15.98 -9.99 3.85
N ARG A 50 -17.27 -9.74 3.64
CA ARG A 50 -17.85 -8.95 2.55
C ARG A 50 -18.41 -7.61 3.03
N SER A 51 -18.53 -7.43 4.33
CA SER A 51 -19.14 -6.24 4.96
C SER A 51 -18.03 -5.26 5.34
N GLY A 52 -17.64 -4.42 4.40
CA GLY A 52 -16.70 -3.32 4.65
C GLY A 52 -17.44 -1.97 4.68
N PRO A 53 -16.76 -0.89 5.07
CA PRO A 53 -17.35 0.45 5.18
C PRO A 53 -17.85 1.02 3.85
N PHE A 54 -17.42 0.44 2.73
CA PHE A 54 -17.80 0.87 1.38
C PHE A 54 -19.01 0.12 0.81
N GLY A 55 -19.66 -0.72 1.61
CA GLY A 55 -20.86 -1.48 1.20
C GLY A 55 -22.14 -0.66 1.20
N ALA A 56 -22.21 0.43 1.96
CA ALA A 56 -23.34 1.33 1.99
C ALA A 56 -23.37 2.26 0.76
N ALA A 57 -24.56 2.60 0.30
CA ALA A 57 -24.72 3.60 -0.75
C ALA A 57 -24.11 4.94 -0.31
N PRO A 58 -23.38 5.64 -1.19
CA PRO A 58 -22.78 6.91 -0.84
C PRO A 58 -23.86 7.95 -0.51
N ALA A 59 -23.61 8.80 0.49
CA ALA A 59 -24.44 9.96 0.76
C ALA A 59 -24.45 10.90 -0.46
N ALA A 60 -25.47 11.74 -0.59
CA ALA A 60 -25.55 12.73 -1.66
C ALA A 60 -24.27 13.60 -1.68
N ALA A 61 -23.74 13.89 -2.86
CA ALA A 61 -22.59 14.77 -3.00
C ALA A 61 -22.94 16.19 -2.52
N GLY A 62 -22.03 16.85 -1.83
CA GLY A 62 -22.14 18.26 -1.50
C GLY A 62 -22.18 19.17 -2.75
N ALA A 63 -22.52 20.42 -2.57
CA ALA A 63 -22.76 21.39 -3.64
C ALA A 63 -21.47 21.93 -4.33
N GLY A 64 -20.49 21.11 -4.63
CA GLY A 64 -19.25 21.53 -5.28
C GLY A 64 -18.73 20.50 -6.28
N PRO A 65 -17.73 20.86 -7.13
CA PRO A 65 -17.11 19.91 -8.03
C PRO A 65 -16.34 18.87 -7.22
N LEU A 66 -16.61 17.59 -7.51
CA LEU A 66 -15.88 16.48 -6.89
C LEU A 66 -14.37 16.57 -7.25
N PRO A 67 -13.45 16.44 -6.28
CA PRO A 67 -12.02 16.50 -6.54
C PRO A 67 -11.52 15.31 -7.34
N HIS A 68 -10.39 15.45 -8.05
CA HIS A 68 -9.61 14.29 -8.46
C HIS A 68 -8.95 13.65 -7.23
N LEU A 69 -8.83 12.34 -7.23
CA LEU A 69 -8.23 11.59 -6.12
C LEU A 69 -7.12 10.68 -6.63
N VAL A 70 -5.98 10.72 -5.96
CA VAL A 70 -4.87 9.80 -6.19
C VAL A 70 -4.50 9.13 -4.89
N SER A 71 -4.43 7.80 -4.89
CA SER A 71 -3.80 7.04 -3.81
C SER A 71 -2.58 6.31 -4.35
N VAL A 72 -1.47 6.40 -3.64
CA VAL A 72 -0.20 5.75 -4.00
C VAL A 72 0.15 4.74 -2.91
N GLN A 73 0.09 3.46 -3.23
CA GLN A 73 0.74 2.41 -2.48
C GLN A 73 2.18 2.31 -2.95
N SER A 74 3.09 2.85 -2.15
CA SER A 74 4.52 2.85 -2.45
C SER A 74 5.16 1.58 -1.92
N GLU A 75 5.74 0.80 -2.82
CA GLU A 75 6.39 -0.49 -2.54
C GLU A 75 7.50 -0.33 -1.51
N SER A 76 7.42 -1.12 -0.45
CA SER A 76 8.41 -1.21 0.63
C SER A 76 8.78 0.15 1.27
N PHE A 77 7.86 1.14 1.26
CA PHE A 77 8.15 2.52 1.66
C PHE A 77 7.92 2.74 3.16
N PHE A 78 8.93 3.25 3.86
CA PHE A 78 8.81 3.85 5.18
C PHE A 78 9.91 4.90 5.37
N ASP A 79 9.75 5.81 6.31
CA ASP A 79 10.79 6.78 6.66
C ASP A 79 11.92 6.08 7.42
N ALA A 80 12.87 5.53 6.66
CA ALA A 80 13.97 4.73 7.15
C ALA A 80 14.96 5.53 8.03
N ARG A 81 14.92 6.87 7.98
CA ARG A 81 15.75 7.74 8.82
C ARG A 81 15.44 7.56 10.32
N ARG A 82 14.22 7.07 10.65
CA ARG A 82 13.86 6.75 12.05
C ARG A 82 14.66 5.60 12.63
N VAL A 83 15.14 4.69 11.79
CA VAL A 83 15.90 3.49 12.21
C VAL A 83 17.37 3.64 11.87
N PHE A 84 17.66 4.18 10.71
CA PHE A 84 19.03 4.28 10.18
C PHE A 84 19.46 5.75 10.20
N GLY A 85 19.96 6.20 11.36
CA GLY A 85 20.38 7.59 11.58
C GLY A 85 21.60 8.04 10.73
N THR A 86 22.17 7.13 9.94
CA THR A 86 23.21 7.43 8.94
C THR A 86 22.63 7.90 7.61
N LEU A 87 21.33 7.79 7.40
CA LEU A 87 20.68 8.31 6.20
C LEU A 87 20.59 9.83 6.27
N LYS A 88 20.95 10.48 5.18
CA LYS A 88 20.86 11.94 5.06
C LYS A 88 19.38 12.40 5.13
N PRO A 89 19.09 13.55 5.78
CA PRO A 89 17.75 14.13 5.79
C PRO A 89 17.19 14.36 4.38
N GLU A 90 18.04 14.70 3.42
CA GLU A 90 17.69 15.03 2.04
C GLU A 90 17.09 13.83 1.26
N VAL A 91 17.25 12.60 1.76
CA VAL A 91 16.67 11.40 1.14
C VAL A 91 15.14 11.52 1.02
N LEU A 92 14.49 12.20 1.95
CA LEU A 92 13.04 12.41 2.00
C LEU A 92 12.66 13.87 2.24
N ALA A 93 13.44 14.81 1.68
CA ALA A 93 13.19 16.25 1.86
C ALA A 93 11.85 16.69 1.25
N GLY A 94 11.45 16.09 0.16
CA GLY A 94 10.16 16.34 -0.47
C GLY A 94 8.98 15.87 0.38
N LEU A 95 9.09 14.70 0.99
CA LEU A 95 8.10 14.20 1.94
C LEU A 95 7.96 15.12 3.15
N ASP A 96 9.08 15.62 3.68
CA ASP A 96 9.05 16.56 4.81
C ASP A 96 8.35 17.87 4.43
N ALA A 97 8.59 18.38 3.23
CA ALA A 97 7.88 19.54 2.70
C ALA A 97 6.37 19.26 2.55
N LEU A 98 6.00 18.10 2.02
CA LEU A 98 4.59 17.70 1.91
C LEU A 98 3.93 17.48 3.27
N ARG A 99 4.65 16.94 4.26
CA ARG A 99 4.16 16.81 5.65
C ARG A 99 3.81 18.14 6.27
N ALA A 100 4.59 19.19 5.99
CA ALA A 100 4.30 20.54 6.48
C ALA A 100 2.99 21.10 5.93
N GLU A 101 2.55 20.66 4.76
CA GLU A 101 1.30 21.06 4.11
C GLU A 101 0.17 20.02 4.29
N ALA A 102 0.45 18.88 4.88
CA ALA A 102 -0.47 17.74 4.94
C ALA A 102 -1.71 18.05 5.80
N LEU A 103 -2.84 17.52 5.36
CA LEU A 103 -4.07 17.47 6.16
C LEU A 103 -3.94 16.44 7.28
N GLU A 104 -3.20 15.37 7.03
CA GLU A 104 -2.86 14.34 8.00
C GLU A 104 -1.63 13.55 7.54
N HIS A 105 -0.76 13.17 8.46
CA HIS A 105 0.39 12.31 8.19
C HIS A 105 0.82 11.55 9.45
N GLY A 106 1.66 10.55 9.29
CA GLY A 106 2.21 9.81 10.43
C GLY A 106 2.61 8.40 10.09
N GLN A 107 2.62 7.53 11.10
CA GLN A 107 2.94 6.12 10.97
C GLN A 107 1.69 5.31 10.66
N LEU A 108 1.88 4.19 9.93
CA LEU A 108 0.82 3.31 9.49
C LEU A 108 1.08 1.88 9.97
N GLU A 109 0.13 1.31 10.70
CA GLU A 109 0.09 -0.12 10.99
C GLU A 109 -0.43 -0.85 9.76
N VAL A 110 0.42 -1.69 9.16
CA VAL A 110 0.14 -2.41 7.92
C VAL A 110 -0.07 -3.90 8.17
N ALA A 111 -0.73 -4.56 7.21
CA ALA A 111 -1.09 -5.97 7.33
C ALA A 111 0.06 -6.93 6.97
N ALA A 112 1.17 -6.42 6.44
CA ALA A 112 2.27 -7.20 5.89
C ALA A 112 3.62 -6.76 6.47
N TRP A 113 4.60 -7.67 6.44
CA TRP A 113 6.01 -7.42 6.75
C TRP A 113 6.84 -7.97 5.60
N GLY A 114 7.71 -7.14 5.04
CA GLY A 114 8.75 -7.53 4.06
C GLY A 114 8.26 -8.10 2.74
N ALA A 115 6.98 -8.48 2.63
CA ALA A 115 6.39 -9.06 1.43
C ALA A 115 4.86 -9.14 1.55
N ASN A 116 4.20 -9.65 0.49
CA ASN A 116 2.74 -9.82 0.42
C ASN A 116 1.96 -8.50 0.39
N THR A 117 2.37 -7.62 -0.48
CA THR A 117 1.75 -6.35 -0.84
C THR A 117 0.21 -6.38 -0.85
N VAL A 118 -0.39 -7.46 -1.38
CA VAL A 118 -1.85 -7.62 -1.49
C VAL A 118 -2.60 -7.64 -0.15
N ARG A 119 -1.93 -7.89 0.96
CA ARG A 119 -2.55 -7.85 2.29
C ARG A 119 -2.86 -6.41 2.69
N THR A 120 -1.90 -5.53 2.52
CA THR A 120 -2.03 -4.09 2.78
C THR A 120 -2.93 -3.43 1.74
N GLU A 121 -2.75 -3.76 0.46
CA GLU A 121 -3.57 -3.30 -0.66
C GLU A 121 -5.06 -3.61 -0.46
N PHE A 122 -5.39 -4.84 -0.11
CA PHE A 122 -6.77 -5.26 0.14
C PHE A 122 -7.37 -4.54 1.34
N ALA A 123 -6.63 -4.42 2.44
CA ALA A 123 -7.08 -3.73 3.65
C ALA A 123 -7.37 -2.25 3.36
N PHE A 124 -6.47 -1.56 2.65
CA PHE A 124 -6.70 -0.18 2.22
C PHE A 124 -7.93 -0.05 1.32
N LEU A 125 -8.01 -0.85 0.27
CA LEU A 125 -9.08 -0.73 -0.73
C LEU A 125 -10.46 -1.11 -0.18
N THR A 126 -10.55 -2.07 0.74
CA THR A 126 -11.84 -2.56 1.25
C THR A 126 -12.24 -2.03 2.61
N GLY A 127 -11.29 -1.48 3.37
CA GLY A 127 -11.51 -1.09 4.75
C GLY A 127 -11.71 -2.27 5.70
N LEU A 128 -11.29 -3.48 5.30
CA LEU A 128 -11.42 -4.70 6.11
C LEU A 128 -10.13 -4.99 6.86
N ALA A 129 -10.20 -5.05 8.17
CA ALA A 129 -9.07 -5.47 8.99
C ALA A 129 -8.66 -6.92 8.66
N ALA A 130 -7.37 -7.21 8.71
CA ALA A 130 -6.85 -8.56 8.45
C ALA A 130 -7.50 -9.62 9.37
N SER A 131 -7.81 -9.27 10.61
CA SER A 131 -8.48 -10.14 11.57
C SER A 131 -9.87 -10.61 11.11
N ALA A 132 -10.59 -9.80 10.34
CA ALA A 132 -11.89 -10.13 9.80
C ALA A 132 -11.85 -11.22 8.71
N LEU A 133 -10.67 -11.47 8.12
CA LEU A 133 -10.49 -12.37 6.98
C LEU A 133 -10.10 -13.80 7.37
N GLY A 134 -9.82 -14.06 8.66
CA GLY A 134 -9.33 -15.36 9.08
C GLY A 134 -8.08 -15.78 8.30
N VAL A 135 -8.04 -17.02 7.80
CA VAL A 135 -6.91 -17.51 6.98
C VAL A 135 -6.74 -16.79 5.64
N HIS A 136 -7.82 -16.20 5.11
CA HIS A 136 -7.77 -15.48 3.83
C HIS A 136 -6.96 -14.18 3.92
N ARG A 137 -6.59 -13.73 5.12
CA ARG A 137 -5.69 -12.58 5.36
C ARG A 137 -4.32 -12.71 4.70
N TYR A 138 -3.86 -13.96 4.45
CA TYR A 138 -2.54 -14.21 3.85
C TYR A 138 -2.51 -13.98 2.34
N ASN A 139 -3.65 -14.19 1.65
CA ASN A 139 -3.82 -13.84 0.24
C ASN A 139 -5.31 -13.64 -0.07
N PRO A 140 -5.87 -12.46 0.21
CA PRO A 140 -7.30 -12.20 0.02
C PRO A 140 -7.73 -12.30 -1.44
N TYR A 141 -6.83 -12.00 -2.39
CA TYR A 141 -7.13 -12.08 -3.82
C TYR A 141 -7.34 -13.50 -4.34
N ARG A 142 -6.71 -14.48 -3.72
CA ARG A 142 -6.78 -15.88 -4.16
C ARG A 142 -8.21 -16.44 -4.22
N ARG A 143 -9.08 -16.00 -3.31
CA ARG A 143 -10.47 -16.49 -3.19
C ARG A 143 -11.54 -15.48 -3.58
N LEU A 144 -11.16 -14.29 -3.94
CA LEU A 144 -12.11 -13.32 -4.46
C LEU A 144 -12.65 -13.81 -5.83
N ARG A 145 -13.97 -13.96 -5.96
CA ARG A 145 -14.63 -14.53 -7.14
C ARG A 145 -15.91 -13.77 -7.54
N GLN A 146 -16.17 -12.65 -6.88
CA GLN A 146 -17.35 -11.83 -7.10
C GLN A 146 -17.05 -10.40 -6.63
N PRO A 147 -17.90 -9.42 -7.01
CA PRO A 147 -17.72 -8.04 -6.59
C PRO A 147 -17.58 -7.90 -5.07
N GLN A 148 -16.63 -7.10 -4.66
CA GLN A 148 -16.32 -6.76 -3.27
C GLN A 148 -16.45 -5.25 -3.10
N PRO A 149 -17.23 -4.75 -2.14
CA PRO A 149 -17.27 -3.34 -1.81
C PRO A 149 -15.87 -2.80 -1.50
N SER A 150 -15.53 -1.70 -2.11
CA SER A 150 -14.20 -1.08 -2.01
C SER A 150 -14.27 0.43 -2.19
N LEU A 151 -13.16 1.11 -1.90
CA LEU A 151 -12.97 2.53 -2.20
C LEU A 151 -13.28 2.84 -3.69
N ALA A 152 -12.80 2.01 -4.62
CA ALA A 152 -13.05 2.22 -6.04
C ALA A 152 -14.53 2.05 -6.39
N SER A 153 -15.19 0.98 -5.91
CA SER A 153 -16.63 0.78 -6.16
C SER A 153 -17.48 1.89 -5.54
N HIS A 154 -17.12 2.40 -4.35
CA HIS A 154 -17.79 3.52 -3.69
C HIS A 154 -17.65 4.82 -4.49
N LEU A 155 -16.44 5.14 -4.96
CA LEU A 155 -16.19 6.32 -5.78
C LEU A 155 -16.86 6.23 -7.16
N ARG A 156 -16.89 5.03 -7.77
CA ARG A 156 -17.61 4.81 -9.02
C ARG A 156 -19.11 5.11 -8.88
N GLN A 157 -19.73 4.72 -7.77
CA GLN A 157 -21.14 5.05 -7.48
C GLN A 157 -21.37 6.57 -7.30
N ARG A 158 -20.29 7.33 -6.99
CA ARG A 158 -20.31 8.80 -6.94
C ARG A 158 -20.00 9.47 -8.29
N GLY A 159 -19.89 8.69 -9.37
CA GLY A 159 -19.63 9.20 -10.72
C GLY A 159 -18.15 9.36 -11.08
N TYR A 160 -17.22 8.86 -10.26
CA TYR A 160 -15.80 8.82 -10.63
C TYR A 160 -15.54 7.81 -11.75
N ARG A 161 -14.62 8.13 -12.64
CA ARG A 161 -13.84 7.15 -13.38
C ARG A 161 -12.79 6.60 -12.44
N THR A 162 -12.62 5.26 -12.40
CA THR A 162 -11.71 4.60 -11.48
C THR A 162 -10.64 3.80 -12.23
N VAL A 163 -9.38 4.10 -11.97
CA VAL A 163 -8.22 3.52 -12.66
C VAL A 163 -7.25 2.95 -11.64
N CYS A 164 -6.84 1.69 -11.79
CA CYS A 164 -5.70 1.12 -11.06
C CYS A 164 -4.49 1.08 -11.99
N VAL A 165 -3.33 1.53 -11.51
CA VAL A 165 -2.07 1.57 -12.26
C VAL A 165 -1.04 0.74 -11.52
N HIS A 166 -0.47 -0.29 -12.19
CA HIS A 166 0.58 -1.14 -11.64
C HIS A 166 1.57 -1.52 -12.75
N PRO A 167 2.81 -1.01 -12.74
CA PRO A 167 3.76 -1.16 -13.85
C PRO A 167 4.44 -2.55 -13.84
N PHE A 168 3.66 -3.60 -13.68
CA PHE A 168 4.11 -4.98 -13.67
C PHE A 168 3.12 -5.90 -14.40
N HIS A 169 3.42 -7.20 -14.45
CA HIS A 169 2.57 -8.16 -15.15
C HIS A 169 1.14 -8.16 -14.61
N ALA A 170 0.16 -8.08 -15.50
CA ALA A 170 -1.26 -8.00 -15.13
C ALA A 170 -1.72 -9.16 -14.25
N SER A 171 -1.20 -10.37 -14.51
CA SER A 171 -1.53 -11.58 -13.75
C SER A 171 -0.87 -11.67 -12.38
N PHE A 172 0.05 -10.76 -12.03
CA PHE A 172 0.72 -10.77 -10.73
C PHE A 172 -0.30 -10.61 -9.60
N TYR A 173 -0.34 -11.57 -8.68
CA TYR A 173 -1.40 -11.76 -7.69
C TYR A 173 -2.82 -11.93 -8.27
N GLY A 174 -2.97 -12.08 -9.59
CA GLY A 174 -4.26 -12.18 -10.26
C GLY A 174 -5.03 -10.86 -10.33
N ARG A 175 -4.32 -9.72 -10.32
CA ARG A 175 -4.92 -8.38 -10.36
C ARG A 175 -5.77 -8.13 -11.59
N ASP A 176 -5.41 -8.72 -12.74
CA ASP A 176 -6.22 -8.71 -13.97
C ASP A 176 -7.68 -9.13 -13.75
N ARG A 177 -7.90 -10.09 -12.83
CA ARG A 177 -9.24 -10.59 -12.47
C ARG A 177 -9.85 -9.87 -11.29
N VAL A 178 -9.02 -9.43 -10.36
CA VAL A 178 -9.47 -8.88 -9.07
C VAL A 178 -9.85 -7.41 -9.16
N MET A 179 -9.10 -6.60 -9.91
CA MET A 179 -9.36 -5.17 -10.00
C MET A 179 -10.78 -4.82 -10.51
N PRO A 180 -11.34 -5.50 -11.52
CA PRO A 180 -12.74 -5.29 -11.90
C PRO A 180 -13.74 -5.62 -10.77
N TRP A 181 -13.47 -6.65 -9.96
CA TRP A 181 -14.34 -6.99 -8.83
C TRP A 181 -14.24 -6.01 -7.66
N LEU A 182 -13.12 -5.31 -7.54
CA LEU A 182 -12.95 -4.19 -6.61
C LEU A 182 -13.55 -2.89 -7.16
N GLY A 183 -14.09 -2.89 -8.38
CA GLY A 183 -14.82 -1.75 -8.94
C GLY A 183 -13.97 -0.78 -9.76
N PHE A 184 -12.76 -1.15 -10.14
CA PHE A 184 -11.98 -0.36 -11.10
C PHE A 184 -12.54 -0.53 -12.52
N ASP A 185 -12.71 0.59 -13.22
CA ASP A 185 -13.15 0.62 -14.63
C ASP A 185 -11.98 0.27 -15.58
N GLU A 186 -10.75 0.50 -15.14
CA GLU A 186 -9.55 0.30 -15.94
C GLU A 186 -8.41 -0.21 -15.06
N PHE A 187 -7.66 -1.20 -15.58
CA PHE A 187 -6.41 -1.67 -14.98
C PHE A 187 -5.27 -1.50 -15.97
N VAL A 188 -4.38 -0.55 -15.68
CA VAL A 188 -3.20 -0.21 -16.48
C VAL A 188 -2.00 -0.97 -15.93
N HIS A 189 -1.35 -1.76 -16.76
CA HIS A 189 -0.26 -2.63 -16.36
C HIS A 189 1.00 -2.41 -17.22
N LEU A 190 1.99 -3.31 -17.10
CA LEU A 190 3.32 -3.18 -17.69
C LEU A 190 3.34 -2.77 -19.17
N ASP A 191 2.39 -3.24 -19.96
CA ASP A 191 2.36 -2.95 -21.39
C ASP A 191 2.23 -1.45 -21.72
N ALA A 192 1.57 -0.69 -20.83
CA ALA A 192 1.49 0.76 -20.95
C ALA A 192 2.83 1.48 -20.64
N PHE A 193 3.81 0.74 -20.14
CA PHE A 193 5.11 1.23 -19.70
C PHE A 193 6.28 0.56 -20.44
N ALA A 194 6.04 -0.04 -21.63
CA ALA A 194 7.04 -0.81 -22.36
C ALA A 194 8.32 0.00 -22.62
N ASP A 195 8.16 1.28 -23.00
CA ASP A 195 9.26 2.20 -23.32
C ASP A 195 9.61 3.14 -22.16
N ALA A 196 9.05 2.91 -20.98
CA ALA A 196 9.28 3.78 -19.83
C ALA A 196 10.70 3.58 -19.25
N PRO A 197 11.32 4.64 -18.71
CA PRO A 197 12.59 4.52 -18.02
C PRO A 197 12.46 3.57 -16.82
N ARG A 198 13.57 2.89 -16.53
CA ARG A 198 13.69 1.94 -15.41
C ARG A 198 14.65 2.46 -14.36
N ALA A 199 14.40 2.06 -13.12
CA ALA A 199 15.35 2.18 -12.02
C ALA A 199 15.54 0.76 -11.45
N GLY A 200 16.78 0.27 -11.51
CA GLY A 200 17.01 -1.16 -11.30
C GLY A 200 16.25 -2.02 -12.31
N PRO A 201 15.63 -3.13 -11.86
CA PRO A 201 14.89 -4.04 -12.75
C PRO A 201 13.47 -3.55 -13.11
N TYR A 202 12.95 -2.52 -12.44
CA TYR A 202 11.55 -2.11 -12.54
C TYR A 202 11.35 -0.77 -13.25
N VAL A 203 10.11 -0.48 -13.63
CA VAL A 203 9.71 0.84 -14.16
C VAL A 203 9.92 1.88 -13.07
N ALA A 204 10.58 2.99 -13.43
CA ALA A 204 10.89 4.07 -12.50
C ALA A 204 9.61 4.78 -12.00
N ASP A 205 9.57 5.12 -10.73
CA ASP A 205 8.48 5.85 -10.09
C ASP A 205 8.19 7.19 -10.77
N ALA A 206 9.21 7.84 -11.32
CA ALA A 206 9.06 9.06 -12.12
C ALA A 206 8.21 8.86 -13.38
N ALA A 207 8.24 7.66 -13.98
CA ALA A 207 7.39 7.35 -15.14
C ALA A 207 5.92 7.22 -14.73
N LEU A 208 5.66 6.64 -13.55
CA LEU A 208 4.32 6.58 -12.98
C LEU A 208 3.78 7.98 -12.65
N ALA A 209 4.61 8.84 -12.03
CA ALA A 209 4.22 10.22 -11.72
C ALA A 209 3.78 10.96 -12.98
N ARG A 210 4.56 10.86 -14.06
CA ARG A 210 4.25 11.47 -15.36
C ARG A 210 2.95 10.91 -15.93
N TYR A 211 2.80 9.59 -15.98
CA TYR A 211 1.59 8.94 -16.50
C TYR A 211 0.33 9.41 -15.74
N VAL A 212 0.37 9.47 -14.42
CA VAL A 212 -0.76 9.92 -13.61
C VAL A 212 -1.04 11.41 -13.84
N ALA A 213 -0.01 12.25 -13.89
CA ALA A 213 -0.15 13.67 -14.17
C ALA A 213 -0.83 13.93 -15.54
N GLU A 214 -0.41 13.23 -16.59
CA GLU A 214 -1.00 13.29 -17.93
C GLU A 214 -2.48 12.84 -17.92
N ARG A 215 -2.79 11.77 -17.19
CA ARG A 215 -4.17 11.28 -17.04
C ARG A 215 -5.06 12.31 -16.34
N LEU A 216 -4.56 12.95 -15.28
CA LEU A 216 -5.29 13.99 -14.55
C LEU A 216 -5.53 15.22 -15.43
N ALA A 217 -4.50 15.68 -16.14
CA ALA A 217 -4.59 16.85 -17.03
C ALA A 217 -5.50 16.61 -18.25
N GLY A 218 -5.48 15.39 -18.80
CA GLY A 218 -6.33 15.01 -19.94
C GLY A 218 -7.76 14.63 -19.56
N GLN A 219 -8.09 14.58 -18.27
CA GLN A 219 -9.40 14.19 -17.82
C GLN A 219 -10.41 15.34 -17.99
N GLY A 220 -11.52 15.06 -18.67
CA GLY A 220 -12.59 16.05 -18.89
C GLY A 220 -13.40 16.38 -17.61
N SER A 221 -14.70 16.59 -17.78
CA SER A 221 -15.57 16.99 -16.66
C SER A 221 -15.80 15.91 -15.58
N GLN A 222 -15.57 14.63 -15.87
CA GLN A 222 -15.75 13.53 -14.93
C GLN A 222 -14.59 13.50 -13.90
N PRO A 223 -14.87 13.38 -12.59
CA PRO A 223 -13.80 13.20 -11.60
C PRO A 223 -13.07 11.86 -11.80
N LEU A 224 -11.77 11.85 -11.53
CA LEU A 224 -10.90 10.69 -11.68
C LEU A 224 -10.37 10.23 -10.33
N TYR A 225 -10.45 8.93 -10.06
CA TYR A 225 -9.71 8.26 -9.00
C TYR A 225 -8.65 7.37 -9.61
N VAL A 226 -7.41 7.58 -9.23
CA VAL A 226 -6.28 6.74 -9.63
C VAL A 226 -5.68 6.08 -8.40
N HIS A 227 -5.64 4.75 -8.37
CA HIS A 227 -4.87 3.97 -7.39
C HIS A 227 -3.59 3.49 -8.04
N VAL A 228 -2.46 3.92 -7.53
CA VAL A 228 -1.13 3.57 -8.04
C VAL A 228 -0.49 2.56 -7.09
N ILE A 229 0.05 1.48 -7.65
CA ILE A 229 0.85 0.48 -6.95
C ILE A 229 2.24 0.51 -7.58
N THR A 230 3.24 1.02 -6.88
CA THR A 230 4.59 1.11 -7.43
C THR A 230 5.33 -0.23 -7.42
N MET A 231 6.47 -0.31 -8.09
CA MET A 231 7.31 -1.51 -8.15
C MET A 231 8.80 -1.22 -7.99
N GLU A 232 9.21 0.04 -8.10
CA GLU A 232 10.64 0.38 -8.18
C GLU A 232 11.45 -0.16 -7.00
N ASN A 233 10.88 -0.11 -5.80
CA ASN A 233 11.56 -0.54 -4.57
C ASN A 233 11.30 -2.02 -4.21
N TYR A 234 10.80 -2.82 -5.15
CA TYR A 234 10.57 -4.26 -4.94
C TYR A 234 11.89 -5.03 -4.96
N GLY A 235 12.15 -5.78 -3.90
CA GLY A 235 13.37 -6.58 -3.76
C GLY A 235 13.54 -7.70 -4.81
N PRO A 236 14.69 -8.37 -4.81
CA PRO A 236 15.77 -8.27 -3.81
C PRO A 236 16.79 -7.17 -4.12
N LEU A 237 17.01 -6.26 -3.18
CA LEU A 237 17.89 -5.10 -3.31
C LEU A 237 19.36 -5.46 -3.54
N HIS A 238 19.84 -6.61 -3.02
CA HIS A 238 21.22 -7.09 -3.18
C HIS A 238 21.59 -7.48 -4.63
N TRP A 239 20.63 -7.46 -5.55
CA TRP A 239 20.92 -7.63 -6.98
C TRP A 239 21.34 -6.32 -7.65
N GLU A 240 21.15 -5.20 -6.96
CA GLU A 240 21.53 -3.90 -7.47
C GLU A 240 22.98 -3.53 -7.09
N SER A 241 23.71 -3.01 -8.05
CA SER A 241 25.04 -2.48 -7.80
C SER A 241 24.96 -1.09 -7.17
N VAL A 242 25.78 -0.88 -6.14
CA VAL A 242 25.97 0.43 -5.51
C VAL A 242 27.46 0.74 -5.47
N ASP A 243 27.82 1.99 -5.67
CA ASP A 243 29.18 2.47 -5.62
C ASP A 243 29.40 3.52 -4.51
N ALA A 244 30.61 4.06 -4.42
CA ALA A 244 30.93 5.08 -3.43
C ALA A 244 30.17 6.40 -3.63
N ALA A 245 29.83 6.74 -4.88
CA ALA A 245 29.05 7.94 -5.17
C ALA A 245 27.58 7.75 -4.76
N ASP A 246 27.00 6.58 -5.00
CA ASP A 246 25.67 6.21 -4.50
C ASP A 246 25.61 6.32 -2.98
N ALA A 247 26.59 5.73 -2.29
CA ALA A 247 26.67 5.79 -0.82
C ALA A 247 26.79 7.25 -0.33
N ALA A 248 27.69 8.03 -0.91
CA ALA A 248 27.89 9.44 -0.57
C ALA A 248 26.65 10.32 -0.84
N ALA A 249 25.79 9.91 -1.78
CA ALA A 249 24.56 10.64 -2.10
C ALA A 249 23.46 10.48 -1.04
N VAL A 250 23.48 9.39 -0.25
CA VAL A 250 22.39 9.03 0.67
C VAL A 250 22.82 8.86 2.12
N LEU A 251 24.14 8.72 2.40
CA LEU A 251 24.64 8.49 3.75
C LEU A 251 25.49 9.67 4.27
N ASP A 252 25.34 9.97 5.55
CA ASP A 252 26.27 10.76 6.34
C ASP A 252 27.31 9.82 6.95
N GLY A 253 28.48 9.74 6.32
CA GLY A 253 29.58 8.88 6.76
C GLY A 253 29.77 7.61 5.93
N PRO A 254 30.68 6.72 6.34
CA PRO A 254 31.04 5.54 5.58
C PRO A 254 29.92 4.49 5.60
N LEU A 255 29.77 3.78 4.49
CA LEU A 255 28.91 2.60 4.40
C LEU A 255 29.42 1.49 5.33
N ALA A 256 28.54 1.01 6.22
CA ALA A 256 28.85 -0.16 7.06
C ALA A 256 29.04 -1.41 6.18
N PRO A 257 30.06 -2.25 6.46
CA PRO A 257 30.32 -3.47 5.69
C PRO A 257 29.06 -4.36 5.58
N GLY A 258 28.75 -4.83 4.37
CA GLY A 258 27.59 -5.69 4.10
C GLY A 258 26.24 -4.97 4.09
N CYS A 259 26.19 -3.63 4.18
CA CYS A 259 24.95 -2.85 4.18
C CYS A 259 24.68 -2.17 2.82
N ALA A 260 25.15 -2.73 1.72
CA ALA A 260 24.88 -2.19 0.37
C ALA A 260 23.39 -2.06 0.05
N ASP A 261 22.56 -2.97 0.56
CA ASP A 261 21.10 -2.94 0.41
C ASP A 261 20.49 -1.64 0.95
N LEU A 262 21.08 -1.04 2.01
CA LEU A 262 20.61 0.23 2.53
C LEU A 262 20.80 1.37 1.55
N VAL A 263 21.92 1.37 0.80
CA VAL A 263 22.21 2.39 -0.21
C VAL A 263 21.24 2.24 -1.41
N ALA A 264 21.07 1.02 -1.91
CA ALA A 264 20.10 0.74 -2.96
C ALA A 264 18.69 1.18 -2.54
N TYR A 265 18.27 0.79 -1.34
CA TYR A 265 16.99 1.18 -0.76
C TYR A 265 16.82 2.70 -0.65
N ALA A 266 17.80 3.41 -0.12
CA ALA A 266 17.75 4.86 0.05
C ALA A 266 17.72 5.61 -1.29
N ARG A 267 18.36 5.05 -2.33
CA ARG A 267 18.25 5.56 -3.71
C ARG A 267 16.81 5.49 -4.22
N HIS A 268 16.12 4.36 -3.98
CA HIS A 268 14.70 4.22 -4.35
C HIS A 268 13.78 5.06 -3.47
N LEU A 269 14.10 5.27 -2.19
CA LEU A 269 13.36 6.22 -1.35
C LEU A 269 13.40 7.64 -1.92
N ARG A 270 14.55 8.10 -2.44
CA ARG A 270 14.65 9.40 -3.11
C ARG A 270 13.79 9.48 -4.37
N ASN A 271 13.72 8.40 -5.12
CA ASN A 271 12.88 8.33 -6.31
C ASN A 271 11.38 8.36 -5.97
N ALA A 272 10.98 7.64 -4.93
CA ALA A 272 9.62 7.71 -4.39
C ALA A 272 9.27 9.12 -3.87
N ASP A 273 10.20 9.77 -3.15
CA ASP A 273 10.06 11.15 -2.70
C ASP A 273 9.85 12.14 -3.86
N ALA A 274 10.65 11.99 -4.92
CA ALA A 274 10.49 12.77 -6.15
C ALA A 274 9.16 12.50 -6.86
N MET A 275 8.66 11.26 -6.84
CA MET A 275 7.34 10.92 -7.35
C MET A 275 6.23 11.64 -6.59
N PHE A 276 6.26 11.62 -5.26
CA PHE A 276 5.23 12.24 -4.42
C PHE A 276 5.16 13.75 -4.63
N THR A 277 6.32 14.41 -4.65
CA THR A 277 6.41 15.85 -4.90
C THR A 277 6.01 16.22 -6.32
N GLY A 278 6.38 15.39 -7.31
CA GLY A 278 5.97 15.55 -8.71
C GLY A 278 4.46 15.45 -8.90
N LEU A 279 3.82 14.48 -8.25
CA LEU A 279 2.35 14.35 -8.24
C LEU A 279 1.69 15.56 -7.60
N ALA A 280 2.14 15.98 -6.42
CA ALA A 280 1.60 17.15 -5.74
C ALA A 280 1.76 18.43 -6.58
N ALA A 281 2.91 18.62 -7.25
CA ALA A 281 3.14 19.74 -8.15
C ALA A 281 2.18 19.73 -9.34
N ALA A 282 1.98 18.57 -9.99
CA ALA A 282 1.03 18.42 -11.08
C ALA A 282 -0.41 18.74 -10.62
N MET A 283 -0.80 18.25 -9.44
CA MET A 283 -2.14 18.46 -8.87
C MET A 283 -2.41 19.92 -8.49
N ARG A 284 -1.40 20.68 -8.08
CA ARG A 284 -1.53 22.14 -7.84
C ARG A 284 -1.87 22.90 -9.12
N GLY A 285 -1.44 22.41 -10.28
CA GLY A 285 -1.70 23.03 -11.58
C GLY A 285 -3.08 22.73 -12.18
N LEU A 286 -3.88 21.87 -11.56
CA LEU A 286 -5.20 21.50 -12.06
C LEU A 286 -6.25 22.57 -11.74
N SER A 287 -7.20 22.77 -12.64
CA SER A 287 -8.37 23.62 -12.42
C SER A 287 -9.40 23.00 -11.45
N ARG A 288 -9.40 21.67 -11.33
CA ARG A 288 -10.23 20.90 -10.42
C ARG A 288 -9.45 20.63 -9.13
N PRO A 289 -10.08 20.74 -7.95
CA PRO A 289 -9.45 20.31 -6.70
C PRO A 289 -8.94 18.88 -6.79
N ALA A 290 -7.83 18.58 -6.12
CA ALA A 290 -7.23 17.25 -6.15
C ALA A 290 -6.66 16.87 -4.78
N GLY A 291 -6.87 15.62 -4.35
CA GLY A 291 -6.37 15.05 -3.11
C GLY A 291 -5.44 13.87 -3.36
N LEU A 292 -4.36 13.80 -2.58
CA LEU A 292 -3.33 12.77 -2.63
C LEU A 292 -3.28 12.01 -1.30
N CYS A 293 -3.28 10.68 -1.36
CA CYS A 293 -2.99 9.80 -0.23
C CYS A 293 -1.81 8.91 -0.61
N VAL A 294 -0.70 9.02 0.12
CA VAL A 294 0.48 8.18 -0.06
C VAL A 294 0.62 7.27 1.15
N TYR A 295 0.97 6.01 0.95
CA TYR A 295 1.29 5.09 2.04
C TYR A 295 2.25 3.99 1.60
N GLY A 296 3.06 3.48 2.55
CA GLY A 296 3.89 2.31 2.34
C GLY A 296 3.11 1.03 2.65
N ASP A 297 3.34 -0.03 1.88
CA ASP A 297 2.65 -1.31 2.05
C ASP A 297 3.29 -2.23 3.09
N HIS A 298 4.59 -2.20 3.24
CA HIS A 298 5.39 -2.90 4.25
C HIS A 298 6.82 -2.33 4.30
N VAL A 299 7.60 -2.73 5.30
CA VAL A 299 9.05 -2.46 5.33
C VAL A 299 9.79 -3.45 4.41
N PRO A 300 10.95 -3.11 3.85
CA PRO A 300 11.73 -4.01 3.00
C PRO A 300 12.35 -5.18 3.78
N ILE A 301 12.90 -6.16 3.06
CA ILE A 301 13.71 -7.23 3.63
C ILE A 301 15.18 -6.89 3.41
N MET A 302 15.90 -6.53 4.48
CA MET A 302 17.33 -6.21 4.47
C MET A 302 18.03 -6.89 5.65
N ALA A 303 18.08 -8.22 5.66
CA ALA A 303 18.48 -9.01 6.83
C ALA A 303 19.87 -8.62 7.40
N GLU A 304 20.87 -8.35 6.56
CA GLU A 304 22.20 -7.95 7.03
C GLU A 304 22.23 -6.53 7.59
N VAL A 305 21.47 -5.61 6.97
CA VAL A 305 21.30 -4.25 7.48
C VAL A 305 20.62 -4.27 8.86
N TYR A 306 19.56 -5.04 9.00
CA TYR A 306 18.81 -5.17 10.26
C TYR A 306 19.67 -5.75 11.37
N ARG A 307 20.44 -6.78 11.05
CA ARG A 307 21.36 -7.40 12.01
C ARG A 307 22.42 -6.42 12.54
N ARG A 308 22.86 -5.46 11.73
CA ARG A 308 23.94 -4.52 12.05
C ARG A 308 23.44 -3.19 12.62
N LEU A 309 22.38 -2.66 12.05
CA LEU A 309 21.94 -1.28 12.28
C LEU A 309 20.59 -1.20 13.03
N GLY A 310 19.93 -2.33 13.26
CA GLY A 310 18.63 -2.39 13.91
C GLY A 310 17.49 -2.71 12.95
N GLU A 311 16.47 -3.38 13.46
CA GLU A 311 15.28 -3.80 12.72
C GLU A 311 14.14 -2.81 12.94
N PRO A 312 13.40 -2.40 11.87
CA PRO A 312 12.22 -1.56 12.01
C PRO A 312 11.08 -2.31 12.75
N ASP A 313 10.18 -1.57 13.37
CA ASP A 313 9.03 -2.13 14.08
C ASP A 313 7.89 -2.62 13.16
N GLY A 314 8.07 -2.53 11.85
CA GLY A 314 7.10 -2.94 10.82
C GLY A 314 6.11 -1.87 10.42
N ARG A 315 6.07 -0.73 11.11
CA ARG A 315 5.23 0.38 10.70
C ARG A 315 5.81 1.09 9.49
N THR A 316 4.94 1.44 8.56
CA THR A 316 5.26 2.29 7.42
C THR A 316 4.86 3.74 7.70
N ASP A 317 4.76 4.56 6.66
CA ASP A 317 4.34 5.95 6.77
C ASP A 317 3.18 6.23 5.83
N TYR A 318 2.37 7.23 6.18
CA TYR A 318 1.31 7.75 5.33
C TYR A 318 1.25 9.27 5.33
N LEU A 319 0.64 9.82 4.28
CA LEU A 319 0.39 11.23 4.09
C LEU A 319 -0.94 11.42 3.36
N ILE A 320 -1.78 12.33 3.85
CA ILE A 320 -2.96 12.83 3.16
C ILE A 320 -2.76 14.32 2.90
N TRP A 321 -2.80 14.70 1.63
CA TRP A 321 -2.51 16.03 1.17
C TRP A 321 -3.57 16.50 0.16
N GLN A 322 -3.81 17.79 0.10
CA GLN A 322 -4.70 18.41 -0.88
C GLN A 322 -4.09 19.73 -1.37
N ALA A 323 -4.22 20.02 -2.65
CA ALA A 323 -3.81 21.29 -3.20
C ALA A 323 -4.56 22.44 -2.52
N GLY A 324 -3.82 23.40 -1.94
CA GLY A 324 -4.38 24.53 -1.20
C GLY A 324 -4.91 24.17 0.20
N GLY A 325 -4.65 22.96 0.69
CA GLY A 325 -4.97 22.54 2.05
C GLY A 325 -4.15 23.34 3.09
N GLN A 326 -4.72 23.54 4.26
CA GLN A 326 -4.00 24.15 5.39
C GLN A 326 -3.30 23.04 6.17
N GLY A 327 -1.98 23.04 6.13
CA GLY A 327 -1.13 22.10 6.85
C GLY A 327 -1.11 22.33 8.37
N GLY A 328 -0.16 21.66 9.03
CA GLY A 328 0.07 21.79 10.47
C GLY A 328 -0.51 20.65 11.30
N ALA A 329 -0.93 19.56 10.68
CA ALA A 329 -1.35 18.37 11.39
C ALA A 329 -0.17 17.75 12.18
N ALA A 330 -0.40 17.40 13.44
CA ALA A 330 0.57 16.61 14.21
C ALA A 330 0.63 15.17 13.65
N PRO A 331 1.83 14.52 13.71
CA PRO A 331 1.95 13.13 13.29
C PRO A 331 1.03 12.21 14.06
N GLY A 332 0.30 11.33 13.35
CA GLY A 332 -0.62 10.37 13.94
C GLY A 332 -0.17 8.91 13.76
N LEU A 333 -0.95 8.00 14.34
CA LEU A 333 -0.87 6.57 14.06
C LEU A 333 -2.23 6.11 13.53
N ARG A 334 -2.20 5.41 12.39
CA ARG A 334 -3.40 4.85 11.76
C ARG A 334 -3.20 3.37 11.43
N ARG A 335 -4.29 2.66 11.29
CA ARG A 335 -4.30 1.34 10.69
C ARG A 335 -4.64 1.47 9.20
N VAL A 336 -4.04 0.64 8.38
CA VAL A 336 -4.22 0.71 6.91
C VAL A 336 -5.68 0.49 6.48
N ASP A 337 -6.44 -0.33 7.21
CA ASP A 337 -7.87 -0.57 6.93
C ASP A 337 -8.76 0.64 7.25
N GLU A 338 -8.26 1.64 7.98
CA GLU A 338 -8.97 2.89 8.25
C GLU A 338 -8.59 4.01 7.27
N LEU A 339 -7.40 3.92 6.64
CA LEU A 339 -6.77 5.02 5.93
C LEU A 339 -7.61 5.54 4.75
N ALA A 340 -8.23 4.66 3.98
CA ALA A 340 -9.07 5.07 2.85
C ALA A 340 -10.30 5.87 3.31
N GLN A 341 -10.91 5.51 4.45
CA GLN A 341 -12.02 6.27 5.03
C GLN A 341 -11.56 7.64 5.56
N VAL A 342 -10.36 7.67 6.19
CA VAL A 342 -9.74 8.93 6.63
C VAL A 342 -9.50 9.85 5.45
N PHE A 343 -8.93 9.32 4.36
CA PHE A 343 -8.73 10.05 3.12
C PHE A 343 -10.03 10.63 2.58
N LEU A 344 -11.09 9.82 2.48
CA LEU A 344 -12.40 10.30 2.02
C LEU A 344 -13.02 11.36 2.96
N ARG A 345 -12.80 11.26 4.29
CA ARG A 345 -13.28 12.30 5.23
C ARG A 345 -12.63 13.65 4.96
N HIS A 346 -11.32 13.68 4.77
CA HIS A 346 -10.60 14.90 4.42
C HIS A 346 -11.05 15.51 3.09
N MET A 347 -11.50 14.66 2.16
CA MET A 347 -12.01 15.09 0.86
C MET A 347 -13.52 15.42 0.86
N GLY A 348 -14.20 15.34 2.00
CA GLY A 348 -15.65 15.56 2.10
C GLY A 348 -16.51 14.45 1.46
N LEU A 349 -15.96 13.24 1.35
CA LEU A 349 -16.53 12.10 0.60
C LEU A 349 -16.75 10.85 1.46
N ALA A 350 -16.70 10.96 2.79
CA ALA A 350 -16.83 9.82 3.68
C ALA A 350 -18.09 8.99 3.39
N PRO A 351 -18.02 7.64 3.50
CA PRO A 351 -19.22 6.83 3.52
C PRO A 351 -20.08 7.20 4.73
N PRO A 352 -21.41 7.03 4.67
CA PRO A 352 -22.27 7.17 5.84
C PRO A 352 -21.80 6.22 6.93
N GLY A 353 -21.78 6.70 8.18
CA GLY A 353 -21.33 5.94 9.35
C GLY A 353 -22.25 4.76 9.67
#